data_a2d8e708c928ab324739af520cc32a48
#
_entry.id   a2d8e708c928ab324739af520cc32a48
#
_cell.length_a   1.000
_cell.length_b   1.000
_cell.length_c   1.000
_cell.angle_alpha   90.00
_cell.angle_beta   90.00
_cell.angle_gamma   90.00
#
_symmetry.space_group_name_H-M   'P 1'
#
loop_
_entity.id
_entity.type
_entity.pdbx_description
1 polymer ?
#
loop_
_entity_poly.entity_id
_entity_poly.type
_entity_poly.pdbx_seq_one_letter_code
_entity_poly.pdbx_strand_id
1 'polypeptide(L)'
;MSERNYPTAQDAENAFYEALERGDLDAMMAVWSEDEEIVCVHPGGERLTGQDQVRMSWAKILADGSRVRVHISHQVAISAMMIAVHSVQENFSVEGERGRQGTDLRPAPIVATNVYLRTGAGWRMIVHHASPAPGKAEPPRREGSPKILH
;
A
#
# COMPACT_ATOMS: atom_id res chain seq x y z
N MET A 1 -18.40 -7.41 -16.21
CA MET A 1 -17.53 -7.12 -15.08
C MET A 1 -17.74 -5.69 -14.65
N SER A 2 -18.04 -5.49 -13.38
CA SER A 2 -18.16 -4.14 -12.88
C SER A 2 -16.79 -3.50 -12.77
N GLU A 3 -16.61 -2.39 -13.45
CA GLU A 3 -15.41 -1.60 -13.23
C GLU A 3 -15.46 -1.02 -11.82
N ARG A 4 -14.38 -1.21 -11.09
CA ARG A 4 -14.27 -0.63 -9.75
C ARG A 4 -14.02 0.86 -9.89
N ASN A 5 -14.83 1.64 -9.20
CA ASN A 5 -14.69 3.10 -9.19
C ASN A 5 -14.15 3.52 -7.84
N TYR A 6 -13.07 4.30 -7.86
CA TYR A 6 -12.53 4.91 -6.66
C TYR A 6 -12.78 6.41 -6.72
N PRO A 7 -13.81 6.89 -6.01
CA PRO A 7 -14.20 8.31 -6.11
C PRO A 7 -13.15 9.28 -5.62
N THR A 8 -12.23 8.84 -4.75
CA THR A 8 -11.15 9.68 -4.24
C THR A 8 -9.83 8.90 -4.29
N ALA A 9 -8.73 9.64 -4.23
CA ALA A 9 -7.41 9.01 -4.11
C ALA A 9 -7.31 8.16 -2.84
N GLN A 10 -7.94 8.60 -1.75
CA GLN A 10 -7.93 7.83 -0.51
C GLN A 10 -8.67 6.49 -0.67
N ASP A 11 -9.76 6.47 -1.44
CA ASP A 11 -10.46 5.21 -1.74
C ASP A 11 -9.55 4.25 -2.51
N ALA A 12 -8.81 4.77 -3.49
CA ALA A 12 -7.84 3.96 -4.23
C ALA A 12 -6.75 3.42 -3.30
N GLU A 13 -6.22 4.25 -2.41
CA GLU A 13 -5.20 3.82 -1.46
C GLU A 13 -5.72 2.75 -0.50
N ASN A 14 -6.93 2.93 0.03
CA ASN A 14 -7.53 1.94 0.91
C ASN A 14 -7.68 0.59 0.19
N ALA A 15 -8.12 0.63 -1.08
CA ALA A 15 -8.27 -0.57 -1.88
C ALA A 15 -6.92 -1.25 -2.16
N PHE A 16 -5.87 -0.46 -2.37
CA PHE A 16 -4.51 -0.97 -2.58
C PHE A 16 -4.04 -1.78 -1.37
N TYR A 17 -4.11 -1.20 -0.19
CA TYR A 17 -3.62 -1.87 1.02
C TYR A 17 -4.53 -3.04 1.43
N GLU A 18 -5.83 -2.92 1.20
CA GLU A 18 -6.75 -4.03 1.44
C GLU A 18 -6.43 -5.23 0.53
N ALA A 19 -6.17 -4.97 -0.75
CA ALA A 19 -5.78 -6.03 -1.69
C ALA A 19 -4.49 -6.71 -1.26
N LEU A 20 -3.53 -5.92 -0.77
CA LEU A 20 -2.27 -6.44 -0.25
C LEU A 20 -2.50 -7.38 0.93
N GLU A 21 -3.32 -6.97 1.91
CA GLU A 21 -3.61 -7.78 3.08
C GLU A 21 -4.36 -9.07 2.72
N ARG A 22 -5.25 -9.00 1.73
CA ARG A 22 -6.06 -10.15 1.30
C ARG A 22 -5.34 -11.07 0.33
N GLY A 23 -4.20 -10.65 -0.20
CA GLY A 23 -3.49 -11.42 -1.22
C GLY A 23 -4.28 -11.53 -2.53
N ASP A 24 -5.07 -10.53 -2.87
CA ASP A 24 -5.97 -10.54 -4.02
C ASP A 24 -5.34 -9.79 -5.18
N LEU A 25 -4.77 -10.54 -6.13
CA LEU A 25 -4.07 -9.95 -7.27
C LEU A 25 -4.99 -9.13 -8.17
N ASP A 26 -6.21 -9.63 -8.43
CA ASP A 26 -7.12 -8.90 -9.30
C ASP A 26 -7.57 -7.59 -8.66
N ALA A 27 -7.83 -7.60 -7.35
CA ALA A 27 -8.15 -6.39 -6.62
C ALA A 27 -6.96 -5.42 -6.60
N MET A 28 -5.75 -5.94 -6.45
CA MET A 28 -4.53 -5.13 -6.49
C MET A 28 -4.39 -4.43 -7.84
N MET A 29 -4.49 -5.17 -8.92
CA MET A 29 -4.30 -4.59 -10.26
C MET A 29 -5.45 -3.67 -10.66
N ALA A 30 -6.63 -3.83 -10.08
CA ALA A 30 -7.75 -2.92 -10.34
C ALA A 30 -7.47 -1.49 -9.86
N VAL A 31 -6.60 -1.33 -8.86
CA VAL A 31 -6.24 -0.01 -8.32
C VAL A 31 -5.30 0.74 -9.26
N TRP A 32 -4.48 0.03 -10.02
CA TRP A 32 -3.51 0.62 -10.91
C TRP A 32 -4.16 1.16 -12.18
N SER A 33 -3.59 2.25 -12.71
CA SER A 33 -4.00 2.76 -14.02
C SER A 33 -3.73 1.72 -15.10
N GLU A 34 -4.59 1.68 -16.10
CA GLU A 34 -4.36 0.81 -17.27
C GLU A 34 -3.29 1.38 -18.21
N ASP A 35 -2.81 2.58 -17.93
CA ASP A 35 -1.75 3.21 -18.70
C ASP A 35 -0.45 2.43 -18.55
N GLU A 36 0.32 2.35 -19.63
CA GLU A 36 1.58 1.63 -19.66
C GLU A 36 2.70 2.28 -18.85
N GLU A 37 2.54 3.53 -18.49
CA GLU A 37 3.58 4.31 -17.81
C GLU A 37 3.57 4.20 -16.28
N ILE A 38 2.83 3.25 -15.74
CA ILE A 38 2.85 3.03 -14.28
C ILE A 38 4.24 2.55 -13.82
N VAL A 39 4.60 2.96 -12.59
CA VAL A 39 5.91 2.66 -12.01
C VAL A 39 5.71 2.05 -10.62
N CYS A 40 6.44 0.98 -10.34
CA CYS A 40 6.41 0.34 -9.03
C CYS A 40 7.84 -0.01 -8.60
N VAL A 41 8.20 0.38 -7.37
CA VAL A 41 9.45 -0.01 -6.73
C VAL A 41 9.10 -0.60 -5.38
N HIS A 42 9.37 -1.89 -5.22
CA HIS A 42 9.22 -2.57 -3.93
C HIS A 42 10.45 -2.31 -3.05
N PRO A 43 10.32 -2.40 -1.72
CA PRO A 43 11.45 -2.14 -0.84
C PRO A 43 12.68 -2.98 -1.21
N GLY A 44 13.81 -2.31 -1.48
CA GLY A 44 15.04 -2.97 -1.89
C GLY A 44 15.05 -3.50 -3.31
N GLY A 45 13.96 -3.32 -4.07
CA GLY A 45 13.83 -3.85 -5.41
C GLY A 45 14.23 -2.88 -6.50
N GLU A 46 14.25 -3.41 -7.72
CA GLU A 46 14.48 -2.59 -8.90
C GLU A 46 13.22 -1.87 -9.35
N ARG A 47 13.39 -0.86 -10.17
CA ARG A 47 12.26 -0.12 -10.72
C ARG A 47 11.55 -0.94 -11.81
N LEU A 48 10.25 -1.13 -11.64
CA LEU A 48 9.39 -1.84 -12.59
C LEU A 48 8.50 -0.84 -13.30
N THR A 49 8.29 -1.05 -14.59
CA THR A 49 7.44 -0.17 -15.38
C THR A 49 6.46 -0.98 -16.22
N GLY A 50 5.25 -0.45 -16.36
CA GLY A 50 4.21 -1.03 -17.20
C GLY A 50 3.43 -2.14 -16.52
N GLN A 51 2.27 -2.43 -17.10
CA GLN A 51 1.30 -3.37 -16.52
C GLN A 51 1.88 -4.78 -16.31
N ASP A 52 2.59 -5.30 -17.30
CA ASP A 52 3.05 -6.69 -17.22
C ASP A 52 4.08 -6.88 -16.12
N GLN A 53 5.07 -5.99 -16.01
CA GLN A 53 6.09 -6.09 -14.98
C GLN A 53 5.50 -5.89 -13.59
N VAL A 54 4.61 -4.91 -13.44
CA VAL A 54 3.99 -4.61 -12.14
C VAL A 54 3.10 -5.76 -11.71
N ARG A 55 2.27 -6.29 -12.61
CA ARG A 55 1.40 -7.43 -12.31
C ARG A 55 2.23 -8.65 -11.90
N MET A 56 3.28 -8.95 -12.65
CA MET A 56 4.13 -10.11 -12.36
C MET A 56 4.76 -10.01 -10.97
N SER A 57 5.23 -8.82 -10.60
CA SER A 57 5.83 -8.62 -9.29
C SER A 57 4.81 -8.81 -8.17
N TRP A 58 3.61 -8.26 -8.32
CA TRP A 58 2.56 -8.44 -7.32
C TRP A 58 2.09 -9.89 -7.24
N ALA A 59 2.03 -10.58 -8.38
CA ALA A 59 1.66 -12.00 -8.39
C ALA A 59 2.62 -12.82 -7.51
N LYS A 60 3.91 -12.54 -7.60
CA LYS A 60 4.91 -13.23 -6.76
C LYS A 60 4.76 -12.90 -5.29
N ILE A 61 4.55 -11.63 -4.97
CA ILE A 61 4.41 -11.18 -3.59
C ILE A 61 3.15 -11.77 -2.95
N LEU A 62 2.03 -11.73 -3.67
CA LEU A 62 0.75 -12.16 -3.13
C LEU A 62 0.57 -13.69 -3.14
N ALA A 63 1.39 -14.41 -3.89
CA ALA A 63 1.32 -15.87 -3.96
C ALA A 63 1.92 -16.56 -2.73
N ASP A 64 2.63 -15.83 -1.88
CA ASP A 64 3.32 -16.39 -0.72
C ASP A 64 2.37 -17.04 0.31
N GLY A 65 1.09 -16.68 0.29
CA GLY A 65 0.12 -17.26 1.22
C GLY A 65 0.22 -16.75 2.65
N SER A 66 1.25 -15.99 2.96
CA SER A 66 1.39 -15.36 4.26
C SER A 66 0.36 -14.25 4.41
N ARG A 67 -0.38 -14.28 5.50
CA ARG A 67 -1.29 -13.19 5.80
C ARG A 67 -0.52 -12.05 6.43
N VAL A 68 -0.40 -10.98 5.66
CA VAL A 68 0.27 -9.77 6.10
C VAL A 68 -0.78 -8.75 6.49
N ARG A 69 -0.54 -8.08 7.60
CA ARG A 69 -1.32 -6.90 7.97
C ARG A 69 -0.46 -5.67 7.79
N VAL A 70 -1.06 -4.61 7.28
CA VAL A 70 -0.38 -3.34 7.12
C VAL A 70 -1.18 -2.23 7.78
N HIS A 71 -0.52 -1.53 8.69
CA HIS A 71 -1.09 -0.35 9.34
C HIS A 71 -0.42 0.88 8.76
N ILE A 72 -1.22 1.80 8.24
CA ILE A 72 -0.71 3.03 7.63
C ILE A 72 -0.70 4.14 8.66
N SER A 73 0.42 4.83 8.76
CA SER A 73 0.58 5.95 9.67
C SER A 73 1.33 7.11 8.99
N HIS A 74 1.35 8.25 9.64
CA HIS A 74 2.11 9.43 9.20
C HIS A 74 1.80 9.86 7.77
N GLN A 75 0.53 9.75 7.37
CA GLN A 75 0.12 10.12 6.02
C GLN A 75 0.20 11.63 5.82
N VAL A 76 0.87 12.04 4.75
CA VAL A 76 0.77 13.39 4.19
C VAL A 76 0.15 13.26 2.81
N ALA A 77 -1.00 13.88 2.64
CA ALA A 77 -1.74 13.82 1.37
C ALA A 77 -1.73 15.20 0.71
N ILE A 78 -1.21 15.25 -0.50
CA ILE A 78 -1.20 16.45 -1.32
C ILE A 78 -2.13 16.18 -2.49
N SER A 79 -3.17 16.99 -2.63
CA SER A 79 -4.19 16.77 -3.64
C SER A 79 -4.28 17.97 -4.59
N ALA A 80 -4.23 17.69 -5.87
CA ALA A 80 -4.56 18.63 -6.92
C ALA A 80 -5.77 18.08 -7.69
N MET A 81 -6.22 18.82 -8.70
CA MET A 81 -7.44 18.42 -9.42
C MET A 81 -7.32 17.06 -10.07
N MET A 82 -6.18 16.74 -10.66
CA MET A 82 -5.98 15.52 -11.45
C MET A 82 -4.97 14.55 -10.84
N ILE A 83 -4.16 15.00 -9.90
CA ILE A 83 -3.10 14.20 -9.30
C ILE A 83 -3.14 14.36 -7.79
N ALA A 84 -2.93 13.26 -7.09
CA ALA A 84 -2.74 13.25 -5.65
C ALA A 84 -1.45 12.50 -5.32
N VAL A 85 -0.71 13.00 -4.35
CA VAL A 85 0.51 12.38 -3.85
C VAL A 85 0.32 12.10 -2.37
N HIS A 86 0.45 10.83 -1.98
CA HIS A 86 0.40 10.44 -0.58
C HIS A 86 1.77 9.93 -0.16
N SER A 87 2.32 10.53 0.87
CA SER A 87 3.49 10.00 1.55
C SER A 87 2.99 9.27 2.80
N VAL A 88 3.35 8.01 2.95
CA VAL A 88 2.83 7.19 4.04
C VAL A 88 3.95 6.36 4.67
N GLN A 89 3.74 5.97 5.92
CA GLN A 89 4.55 4.95 6.55
C GLN A 89 3.73 3.66 6.58
N GLU A 90 4.32 2.58 6.05
CA GLU A 90 3.71 1.25 6.04
C GLU A 90 4.31 0.45 7.20
N ASN A 91 3.46 -0.04 8.08
CA ASN A 91 3.88 -0.80 9.25
C ASN A 91 3.34 -2.22 9.09
N PHE A 92 4.22 -3.14 8.74
CA PHE A 92 3.85 -4.52 8.46
C PHE A 92 3.93 -5.39 9.71
N SER A 93 3.00 -6.32 9.81
CA SER A 93 3.04 -7.40 10.79
C SER A 93 2.48 -8.65 10.16
N VAL A 94 2.94 -9.81 10.62
CA VAL A 94 2.45 -11.09 10.16
C VAL A 94 1.45 -11.61 11.17
N GLU A 95 0.26 -11.97 10.68
CA GLU A 95 -0.80 -12.48 11.54
C GLU A 95 -0.39 -13.80 12.17
N GLY A 96 -0.56 -13.90 13.49
CA GLY A 96 -0.23 -15.11 14.23
C GLY A 96 1.20 -15.20 14.74
N GLU A 97 2.10 -14.32 14.30
CA GLU A 97 3.43 -14.25 14.89
C GLU A 97 3.39 -13.42 16.16
N ARG A 98 3.58 -14.11 17.27
CA ARG A 98 3.85 -13.46 18.53
C ARG A 98 5.34 -13.58 18.80
N GLY A 99 6.00 -12.45 18.93
CA GLY A 99 7.36 -12.45 19.37
C GLY A 99 7.51 -13.23 20.67
N ARG A 100 8.63 -13.90 20.85
CA ARG A 100 8.95 -14.54 22.12
C ARG A 100 8.91 -13.46 23.20
N GLN A 101 8.46 -13.84 24.37
CA GLN A 101 8.36 -12.95 25.51
C GLN A 101 9.68 -12.17 25.71
N GLY A 102 9.60 -10.87 25.70
CA GLY A 102 10.76 -9.98 25.86
C GLY A 102 11.50 -9.65 24.57
N THR A 103 11.11 -10.19 23.41
CA THR A 103 11.74 -9.88 22.13
C THR A 103 10.77 -9.08 21.26
N ASP A 104 11.18 -7.91 20.84
CA ASP A 104 10.41 -7.09 19.92
C ASP A 104 10.86 -7.44 18.50
N LEU A 105 10.04 -8.21 17.80
CA LEU A 105 10.33 -8.71 16.46
C LEU A 105 9.68 -7.87 15.35
N ARG A 106 9.21 -6.67 15.68
CA ARG A 106 8.62 -5.82 14.66
C ARG A 106 9.66 -5.48 13.58
N PRO A 107 9.28 -5.60 12.30
CA PRO A 107 10.20 -5.24 11.22
C PRO A 107 10.43 -3.74 11.18
N ALA A 108 11.39 -3.31 10.39
CA ALA A 108 11.59 -1.90 10.10
C ALA A 108 10.35 -1.35 9.38
N PRO A 109 9.99 -0.10 9.62
CA PRO A 109 8.91 0.51 8.85
C PRO A 109 9.35 0.73 7.40
N ILE A 110 8.36 0.81 6.53
CA ILE A 110 8.54 1.14 5.12
C ILE A 110 7.98 2.53 4.92
N VAL A 111 8.69 3.37 4.17
CA VAL A 111 8.12 4.63 3.72
C VAL A 111 7.77 4.49 2.26
N ALA A 112 6.60 4.99 1.87
CA ALA A 112 6.13 4.86 0.50
C ALA A 112 5.60 6.20 -0.01
N THR A 113 5.83 6.42 -1.29
CA THR A 113 5.20 7.51 -2.03
C THR A 113 4.26 6.90 -3.03
N ASN A 114 2.98 7.19 -2.88
CA ASN A 114 1.91 6.71 -3.74
C ASN A 114 1.35 7.88 -4.53
N VAL A 115 1.35 7.77 -5.84
CA VAL A 115 0.82 8.81 -6.72
C VAL A 115 -0.40 8.26 -7.45
N TYR A 116 -1.46 9.07 -7.46
CA TYR A 116 -2.74 8.71 -8.05
C TYR A 116 -3.12 9.72 -9.11
N LEU A 117 -3.74 9.23 -10.17
CA LEU A 117 -4.25 10.05 -11.27
C LEU A 117 -5.77 9.90 -11.33
N ARG A 118 -6.46 11.01 -11.51
CA ARG A 118 -7.90 10.98 -11.74
C ARG A 118 -8.16 10.62 -13.20
N THR A 119 -8.87 9.53 -13.41
CA THR A 119 -9.22 9.02 -14.73
C THR A 119 -10.73 9.09 -14.93
N GLY A 120 -11.21 8.82 -16.15
CA GLY A 120 -12.64 8.73 -16.40
C GLY A 120 -13.33 7.62 -15.60
N ALA A 121 -12.57 6.63 -15.12
CA ALA A 121 -13.08 5.53 -14.29
C ALA A 121 -12.76 5.72 -12.81
N GLY A 122 -12.45 6.94 -12.37
CA GLY A 122 -12.09 7.25 -11.01
C GLY A 122 -10.58 7.35 -10.81
N TRP A 123 -10.17 7.43 -9.56
CA TRP A 123 -8.75 7.57 -9.23
C TRP A 123 -8.02 6.23 -9.36
N ARG A 124 -6.82 6.28 -9.91
CA ARG A 124 -5.98 5.09 -10.10
C ARG A 124 -4.54 5.41 -9.69
N MET A 125 -3.85 4.39 -9.18
CA MET A 125 -2.44 4.50 -8.82
C MET A 125 -1.58 4.48 -10.08
N ILE A 126 -0.61 5.39 -10.15
CA ILE A 126 0.36 5.43 -11.26
C ILE A 126 1.79 5.23 -10.78
N VAL A 127 2.08 5.50 -9.51
CA VAL A 127 3.40 5.26 -8.92
C VAL A 127 3.23 4.71 -7.51
N HIS A 128 3.96 3.67 -7.21
CA HIS A 128 4.19 3.20 -5.85
C HIS A 128 5.69 3.00 -5.68
N HIS A 129 6.30 3.76 -4.79
CA HIS A 129 7.74 3.64 -4.53
C HIS A 129 7.95 3.52 -3.04
N ALA A 130 8.43 2.36 -2.62
CA ALA A 130 8.57 2.03 -1.21
C ALA A 130 10.02 1.70 -0.89
N SER A 131 10.46 2.11 0.30
CA SER A 131 11.82 1.83 0.77
C SER A 131 11.84 1.61 2.28
N PRO A 132 12.78 0.79 2.78
CA PRO A 132 12.92 0.61 4.21
C PRO A 132 13.34 1.91 4.91
N ALA A 133 12.86 2.11 6.13
CA ALA A 133 13.21 3.25 6.96
C ALA A 133 13.80 2.75 8.29
N PRO A 134 14.56 3.60 9.01
CA PRO A 134 15.07 3.22 10.32
C PRO A 134 13.96 3.03 11.35
N GLY A 135 14.24 2.23 12.36
CA GLY A 135 13.32 2.04 13.49
C GLY A 135 12.51 0.77 13.38
N LYS A 136 11.41 0.76 14.10
CA LYS A 136 10.48 -0.37 14.14
C LYS A 136 9.11 0.07 13.69
N ALA A 137 8.42 -0.80 12.96
CA ALA A 137 7.04 -0.57 12.54
C ALA A 137 6.15 -0.31 13.74
N GLU A 138 5.19 0.59 13.59
CA GLU A 138 4.22 0.89 14.64
C GLU A 138 3.17 -0.21 14.71
N PRO A 139 2.72 -0.58 15.93
CA PRO A 139 1.63 -1.53 16.06
C PRO A 139 0.32 -0.90 15.58
N PRO A 140 -0.64 -1.72 15.12
CA PRO A 140 -1.95 -1.20 14.74
C PRO A 140 -2.63 -0.59 15.96
N ARG A 141 -3.43 0.48 15.74
CA ARG A 141 -4.23 1.06 16.79
C ARG A 141 -5.28 0.06 17.26
N ARG A 142 -5.45 -0.05 18.57
CA ARG A 142 -6.56 -0.84 19.12
C ARG A 142 -7.87 -0.12 18.82
N GLU A 143 -8.85 -0.88 18.33
CA GLU A 143 -10.20 -0.37 18.22
C GLU A 143 -10.68 0.11 19.61
N GLY A 144 -11.36 1.24 19.64
CA GLY A 144 -11.86 1.81 20.88
C GLY A 144 -10.86 2.65 21.66
N SER A 145 -9.62 2.78 21.18
CA SER A 145 -8.70 3.73 21.80
C SER A 145 -9.22 5.14 21.59
N PRO A 146 -9.29 5.95 22.64
CA PRO A 146 -9.73 7.33 22.47
C PRO A 146 -8.80 8.06 21.52
N LYS A 147 -9.38 8.74 20.56
CA LYS A 147 -8.61 9.65 19.71
C LYS A 147 -8.17 10.79 20.59
N ILE A 148 -6.89 10.83 20.87
CA ILE A 148 -6.34 11.99 21.56
C ILE A 148 -6.20 13.06 20.51
N LEU A 149 -7.05 14.06 20.61
CA LEU A 149 -6.95 15.24 19.79
C LEU A 149 -5.85 16.11 20.39
N HIS A 150 -4.79 16.25 19.68
CA HIS A 150 -3.76 17.21 20.00
C HIS A 150 -3.88 18.40 19.10
#